data_e31023ae5512d4ebc67790e5236401d8
#
_entry.id   e31023ae5512d4ebc67790e5236401d8
#
_cell.length_a   1.000
_cell.length_b   1.000
_cell.length_c   1.000
_cell.angle_alpha   90.00
_cell.angle_beta   90.00
_cell.angle_gamma   90.00
#
_symmetry.space_group_name_H-M   'P 1'
#
loop_
_entity.id
_entity.type
_entity.pdbx_description
1 polymer ?
#
loop_
_entity_poly.entity_id
_entity_poly.type
_entity_poly.pdbx_seq_one_letter_code
_entity_poly.pdbx_strand_id
1 'polypeptide(L)'
;IQIFGSNIDSMKQATEIASYANPDIIDINYGCPVKKVACKGAGAGILQDIPKMVEMTAEIVKSTHLPVTVKTRLGWDDNTKYIEEVAERLQDIGIKALSIHGRTRKQMYKGDADWTLIGNIKNNPRVTIPIFGNGDIDSPEKAKRYKETYGVDGIMIGRATIGNPWIFNEIKQYIETGLKLEPPTISERVDVCKRHFEFGIKWKGDVLGIVEMRRHYSNYFKGISHFKDYRTRLLSTMD
;
A
#
# COMPACT_ATOMS: atom_id res chain seq x y z
N ILE A 1 -8.11 -0.18 10.30
CA ILE A 1 -6.87 -0.57 11.01
C ILE A 1 -6.21 -1.72 10.25
N GLN A 2 -4.86 -1.71 10.11
CA GLN A 2 -4.10 -2.80 9.51
C GLN A 2 -3.35 -3.61 10.58
N ILE A 3 -3.47 -4.94 10.53
CA ILE A 3 -2.80 -5.89 11.42
C ILE A 3 -1.89 -6.84 10.63
N PHE A 4 -0.87 -7.41 11.30
CA PHE A 4 -0.03 -8.46 10.73
C PHE A 4 0.52 -9.37 11.83
N GLY A 5 0.75 -10.63 11.50
CA GLY A 5 1.29 -11.64 12.41
C GLY A 5 1.51 -12.96 11.71
N SER A 6 1.90 -13.98 12.48
CA SER A 6 2.15 -15.35 11.99
C SER A 6 1.51 -16.44 12.87
N ASN A 7 0.86 -16.04 13.95
CA ASN A 7 0.16 -16.95 14.87
C ASN A 7 -1.35 -16.63 14.81
N ILE A 8 -2.17 -17.66 14.64
CA ILE A 8 -3.62 -17.53 14.43
C ILE A 8 -4.29 -16.92 15.66
N ASP A 9 -4.02 -17.42 16.85
CA ASP A 9 -4.66 -16.94 18.09
C ASP A 9 -4.31 -15.49 18.39
N SER A 10 -3.04 -15.10 18.19
CA SER A 10 -2.60 -13.71 18.34
C SER A 10 -3.28 -12.78 17.35
N MET A 11 -3.51 -13.25 16.11
CA MET A 11 -4.19 -12.45 15.09
C MET A 11 -5.69 -12.31 15.39
N LYS A 12 -6.35 -13.33 15.95
CA LYS A 12 -7.72 -13.25 16.45
C LYS A 12 -7.84 -12.19 17.54
N GLN A 13 -7.00 -12.29 18.58
CA GLN A 13 -6.98 -11.32 19.67
C GLN A 13 -6.70 -9.89 19.19
N ALA A 14 -5.74 -9.73 18.26
CA ALA A 14 -5.45 -8.42 17.66
C ALA A 14 -6.65 -7.86 16.87
N THR A 15 -7.42 -8.73 16.21
CA THR A 15 -8.64 -8.35 15.48
C THR A 15 -9.71 -7.87 16.45
N GLU A 16 -9.94 -8.58 17.54
CA GLU A 16 -10.90 -8.21 18.59
C GLU A 16 -10.52 -6.85 19.19
N ILE A 17 -9.25 -6.68 19.62
CA ILE A 17 -8.75 -5.41 20.16
C ILE A 17 -8.89 -4.27 19.15
N ALA A 18 -8.53 -4.49 17.89
CA ALA A 18 -8.65 -3.47 16.84
C ALA A 18 -10.11 -3.10 16.58
N SER A 19 -11.05 -4.05 16.71
CA SER A 19 -12.47 -3.80 16.53
C SER A 19 -13.06 -2.88 17.59
N TYR A 20 -12.52 -2.85 18.82
CA TYR A 20 -12.96 -1.91 19.86
C TYR A 20 -12.68 -0.43 19.52
N ALA A 21 -11.71 -0.17 18.63
CA ALA A 21 -11.46 1.18 18.12
C ALA A 21 -12.48 1.61 17.05
N ASN A 22 -13.44 0.73 16.75
CA ASN A 22 -14.54 0.94 15.78
C ASN A 22 -14.05 1.48 14.42
N PRO A 23 -13.09 0.85 13.75
CA PRO A 23 -12.68 1.25 12.41
C PRO A 23 -13.73 0.80 11.38
N ASP A 24 -13.70 1.40 10.19
CA ASP A 24 -14.55 0.97 9.08
C ASP A 24 -14.13 -0.40 8.53
N ILE A 25 -12.86 -0.72 8.61
CA ILE A 25 -12.27 -1.92 7.98
C ILE A 25 -11.11 -2.45 8.83
N ILE A 26 -10.99 -3.78 8.92
CA ILE A 26 -9.77 -4.48 9.36
C ILE A 26 -9.03 -4.95 8.12
N ASP A 27 -7.80 -4.50 7.92
CA ASP A 27 -6.94 -4.93 6.81
C ASP A 27 -5.82 -5.84 7.28
N ILE A 28 -5.58 -6.94 6.56
CA ILE A 28 -4.52 -7.91 6.89
C ILE A 28 -3.33 -7.67 5.97
N ASN A 29 -2.13 -7.47 6.55
CA ASN A 29 -0.91 -7.30 5.80
C ASN A 29 -0.19 -8.63 5.58
N TYR A 30 -0.34 -9.19 4.38
CA TYR A 30 0.42 -10.33 3.87
C TYR A 30 1.43 -9.93 2.78
N GLY A 31 1.82 -8.66 2.75
CA GLY A 31 2.71 -8.12 1.70
C GLY A 31 4.06 -7.57 2.18
N CYS A 32 4.29 -7.40 3.50
CA CYS A 32 5.54 -6.84 4.01
C CYS A 32 6.74 -7.76 3.69
N PRO A 33 7.72 -7.30 2.86
CA PRO A 33 8.83 -8.16 2.43
C PRO A 33 10.04 -8.11 3.36
N VAL A 34 10.00 -7.27 4.41
CA VAL A 34 11.13 -7.03 5.31
C VAL A 34 11.58 -8.34 5.97
N LYS A 35 12.89 -8.63 5.91
CA LYS A 35 13.46 -9.92 6.36
C LYS A 35 13.04 -10.28 7.78
N LYS A 36 13.16 -9.36 8.75
CA LYS A 36 12.81 -9.62 10.15
C LYS A 36 11.32 -9.94 10.39
N VAL A 37 10.43 -9.59 9.44
CA VAL A 37 8.99 -9.92 9.48
C VAL A 37 8.75 -11.23 8.73
N ALA A 38 9.22 -11.31 7.48
CA ALA A 38 8.96 -12.44 6.60
C ALA A 38 9.61 -13.76 7.09
N CYS A 39 10.80 -13.70 7.70
CA CYS A 39 11.45 -14.90 8.27
C CYS A 39 10.70 -15.49 9.50
N LYS A 40 9.77 -14.72 10.08
CA LYS A 40 8.90 -15.20 11.16
C LYS A 40 7.55 -15.74 10.65
N GLY A 41 7.39 -15.89 9.32
CA GLY A 41 6.13 -16.31 8.68
C GLY A 41 5.04 -15.23 8.67
N ALA A 42 5.36 -13.99 9.06
CA ALA A 42 4.43 -12.85 9.05
C ALA A 42 4.57 -12.01 7.76
N GLY A 43 3.62 -11.14 7.49
CA GLY A 43 3.61 -10.35 6.27
C GLY A 43 3.71 -11.23 5.03
N ALA A 44 4.63 -10.94 4.11
CA ALA A 44 4.83 -11.77 2.91
C ALA A 44 5.44 -13.16 3.20
N GLY A 45 5.86 -13.45 4.44
CA GLY A 45 6.36 -14.75 4.85
C GLY A 45 5.29 -15.85 4.79
N ILE A 46 4.02 -15.49 5.01
CA ILE A 46 2.88 -16.41 4.96
C ILE A 46 2.65 -17.00 3.56
N LEU A 47 3.14 -16.34 2.51
CA LEU A 47 3.03 -16.81 1.11
C LEU A 47 3.78 -18.13 0.85
N GLN A 48 4.55 -18.62 1.81
CA GLN A 48 5.17 -19.95 1.78
C GLN A 48 4.26 -21.05 2.33
N ASP A 49 3.15 -20.68 2.98
CA ASP A 49 2.19 -21.60 3.59
C ASP A 49 0.75 -21.09 3.33
N ILE A 50 0.25 -21.36 2.13
CA ILE A 50 -1.08 -20.92 1.69
C ILE A 50 -2.21 -21.53 2.54
N PRO A 51 -2.16 -22.84 2.92
CA PRO A 51 -3.16 -23.38 3.83
C PRO A 51 -3.29 -22.58 5.14
N LYS A 52 -2.18 -22.27 5.78
CA LYS A 52 -2.15 -21.46 7.00
C LYS A 52 -2.63 -20.04 6.77
N MET A 53 -2.29 -19.41 5.63
CA MET A 53 -2.80 -18.09 5.24
C MET A 53 -4.33 -18.07 5.19
N VAL A 54 -4.92 -19.07 4.56
CA VAL A 54 -6.38 -19.21 4.43
C VAL A 54 -7.01 -19.46 5.79
N GLU A 55 -6.50 -20.40 6.59
CA GLU A 55 -6.99 -20.69 7.94
C GLU A 55 -6.95 -19.46 8.84
N MET A 56 -5.82 -18.76 8.89
CA MET A 56 -5.66 -17.53 9.69
C MET A 56 -6.66 -16.45 9.27
N THR A 57 -6.86 -16.26 7.96
CA THR A 57 -7.80 -15.27 7.45
C THR A 57 -9.25 -15.66 7.79
N ALA A 58 -9.61 -16.94 7.71
CA ALA A 58 -10.92 -17.43 8.09
C ALA A 58 -11.22 -17.16 9.57
N GLU A 59 -10.25 -17.39 10.44
CA GLU A 59 -10.41 -17.11 11.87
C GLU A 59 -10.51 -15.61 12.17
N ILE A 60 -9.78 -14.76 11.45
CA ILE A 60 -9.91 -13.30 11.55
C ILE A 60 -11.30 -12.85 11.10
N VAL A 61 -11.80 -13.34 9.96
CA VAL A 61 -13.14 -13.00 9.46
C VAL A 61 -14.22 -13.38 10.47
N LYS A 62 -14.10 -14.53 11.14
CA LYS A 62 -15.03 -14.96 12.20
C LYS A 62 -14.95 -14.12 13.47
N SER A 63 -13.81 -13.48 13.75
CA SER A 63 -13.55 -12.76 15.00
C SER A 63 -14.05 -11.32 15.01
N THR A 64 -14.66 -10.83 13.91
CA THR A 64 -15.16 -9.46 13.81
C THR A 64 -16.40 -9.38 12.94
N HIS A 65 -17.27 -8.40 13.23
CA HIS A 65 -18.39 -8.03 12.37
C HIS A 65 -18.00 -7.02 11.27
N LEU A 66 -16.79 -6.48 11.35
CA LEU A 66 -16.29 -5.48 10.40
C LEU A 66 -15.84 -6.12 9.08
N PRO A 67 -15.90 -5.37 7.97
CA PRO A 67 -15.32 -5.83 6.71
C PRO A 67 -13.82 -6.12 6.86
N VAL A 68 -13.40 -7.31 6.41
CA VAL A 68 -11.98 -7.71 6.39
C VAL A 68 -11.46 -7.60 4.97
N THR A 69 -10.33 -6.93 4.79
CA THR A 69 -9.60 -6.83 3.52
C THR A 69 -8.19 -7.40 3.65
N VAL A 70 -7.57 -7.71 2.53
CA VAL A 70 -6.21 -8.27 2.53
C VAL A 70 -5.32 -7.49 1.57
N LYS A 71 -4.09 -7.18 2.01
CA LYS A 71 -3.04 -6.70 1.13
C LYS A 71 -1.91 -7.72 1.03
N THR A 72 -1.58 -8.14 -0.21
CA THR A 72 -0.58 -9.20 -0.46
C THR A 72 0.32 -8.90 -1.66
N ARG A 73 1.11 -9.90 -2.09
CA ARG A 73 1.98 -9.92 -3.26
C ARG A 73 1.64 -11.11 -4.15
N LEU A 74 2.29 -11.20 -5.34
CA LEU A 74 2.07 -12.30 -6.30
C LEU A 74 2.45 -13.68 -5.74
N GLY A 75 3.38 -13.72 -4.80
CA GLY A 75 3.88 -14.94 -4.20
C GLY A 75 5.19 -14.70 -3.44
N TRP A 76 5.81 -15.78 -2.95
CA TRP A 76 7.10 -15.72 -2.29
C TRP A 76 8.23 -15.44 -3.28
N ASP A 77 8.28 -16.17 -4.38
CA ASP A 77 9.24 -16.02 -5.49
C ASP A 77 8.59 -16.34 -6.85
N ASP A 78 9.41 -16.38 -7.90
CA ASP A 78 8.91 -16.56 -9.25
C ASP A 78 8.30 -17.94 -9.52
N ASN A 79 8.70 -18.96 -8.74
CA ASN A 79 8.19 -20.33 -8.85
C ASN A 79 6.91 -20.56 -8.02
N THR A 80 6.53 -19.61 -7.17
CA THR A 80 5.45 -19.74 -6.20
C THR A 80 4.46 -18.55 -6.27
N LYS A 81 4.14 -18.11 -7.48
CA LYS A 81 3.14 -17.05 -7.75
C LYS A 81 1.72 -17.65 -7.74
N TYR A 82 1.24 -18.06 -6.57
CA TYR A 82 -0.08 -18.68 -6.40
C TYR A 82 -1.22 -17.67 -6.21
N ILE A 83 -1.03 -16.42 -6.60
CA ILE A 83 -1.96 -15.33 -6.25
C ILE A 83 -3.37 -15.55 -6.85
N GLU A 84 -3.52 -16.21 -7.98
CA GLU A 84 -4.83 -16.49 -8.59
C GLU A 84 -5.62 -17.47 -7.71
N GLU A 85 -5.03 -18.59 -7.29
CA GLU A 85 -5.62 -19.52 -6.33
C GLU A 85 -5.89 -18.85 -4.98
N VAL A 86 -4.94 -18.05 -4.48
CA VAL A 86 -5.06 -17.32 -3.22
C VAL A 86 -6.26 -16.37 -3.25
N ALA A 87 -6.46 -15.65 -4.34
CA ALA A 87 -7.57 -14.71 -4.49
C ALA A 87 -8.94 -15.43 -4.36
N GLU A 88 -9.12 -16.54 -5.05
CA GLU A 88 -10.36 -17.33 -4.95
C GLU A 88 -10.59 -17.87 -3.54
N ARG A 89 -9.57 -18.48 -2.93
CA ARG A 89 -9.67 -19.05 -1.57
C ARG A 89 -9.94 -17.99 -0.51
N LEU A 90 -9.31 -16.82 -0.61
CA LEU A 90 -9.56 -15.71 0.33
C LEU A 90 -10.95 -15.11 0.15
N GLN A 91 -11.45 -15.01 -1.08
CA GLN A 91 -12.83 -14.58 -1.31
C GLN A 91 -13.83 -15.57 -0.71
N ASP A 92 -13.63 -16.87 -0.92
CA ASP A 92 -14.53 -17.94 -0.45
C ASP A 92 -14.68 -17.94 1.08
N ILE A 93 -13.66 -17.50 1.82
CA ILE A 93 -13.73 -17.36 3.28
C ILE A 93 -14.27 -16.00 3.73
N GLY A 94 -14.61 -15.09 2.82
CA GLY A 94 -15.43 -13.90 3.08
C GLY A 94 -14.70 -12.58 3.22
N ILE A 95 -13.45 -12.44 2.73
CA ILE A 95 -12.84 -11.11 2.63
C ILE A 95 -13.64 -10.21 1.69
N LYS A 96 -13.56 -8.89 1.89
CA LYS A 96 -14.38 -7.91 1.15
C LYS A 96 -13.63 -7.19 0.04
N ALA A 97 -12.30 -7.23 0.04
CA ALA A 97 -11.47 -6.70 -1.03
C ALA A 97 -10.04 -7.27 -0.96
N LEU A 98 -9.33 -7.26 -2.08
CA LEU A 98 -7.96 -7.74 -2.18
C LEU A 98 -7.08 -6.72 -2.89
N SER A 99 -5.99 -6.28 -2.23
CA SER A 99 -4.97 -5.42 -2.81
C SER A 99 -3.71 -6.23 -3.12
N ILE A 100 -3.24 -6.18 -4.36
CA ILE A 100 -2.14 -7.03 -4.83
C ILE A 100 -0.98 -6.18 -5.34
N HIS A 101 0.20 -6.35 -4.74
CA HIS A 101 1.42 -5.76 -5.29
C HIS A 101 2.00 -6.68 -6.38
N GLY A 102 2.19 -6.14 -7.58
CA GLY A 102 2.70 -6.84 -8.77
C GLY A 102 4.17 -7.29 -8.68
N ARG A 103 4.64 -7.66 -7.51
CA ARG A 103 5.97 -8.25 -7.25
C ARG A 103 5.88 -9.38 -6.26
N THR A 104 6.83 -10.33 -6.35
CA THR A 104 7.02 -11.36 -5.33
C THR A 104 7.74 -10.80 -4.09
N ARG A 105 7.77 -11.55 -3.00
CA ARG A 105 8.54 -11.18 -1.80
C ARG A 105 10.03 -11.10 -2.10
N LYS A 106 10.59 -12.05 -2.87
CA LYS A 106 12.03 -12.06 -3.21
C LYS A 106 12.46 -10.87 -4.05
N GLN A 107 11.60 -10.39 -4.94
CA GLN A 107 11.86 -9.18 -5.72
C GLN A 107 11.96 -7.93 -4.83
N MET A 108 11.24 -7.88 -3.72
CA MET A 108 11.10 -6.67 -2.89
C MET A 108 10.62 -5.46 -3.71
N TYR A 109 11.56 -4.66 -4.23
CA TYR A 109 11.33 -3.50 -5.10
C TYR A 109 12.18 -3.53 -6.38
N LYS A 110 12.88 -4.63 -6.65
CA LYS A 110 13.71 -4.80 -7.86
C LYS A 110 12.86 -5.15 -9.07
N GLY A 111 13.33 -4.74 -10.24
CA GLY A 111 12.61 -4.92 -11.50
C GLY A 111 11.30 -4.12 -11.55
N ASP A 112 10.46 -4.40 -12.52
CA ASP A 112 9.14 -3.78 -12.68
C ASP A 112 8.05 -4.60 -11.99
N ALA A 113 6.97 -3.92 -11.56
CA ALA A 113 5.78 -4.59 -11.08
C ALA A 113 5.00 -5.18 -12.26
N ASP A 114 4.80 -6.50 -12.23
CA ASP A 114 4.02 -7.22 -13.23
C ASP A 114 2.56 -7.32 -12.79
N TRP A 115 1.65 -6.69 -13.53
CA TRP A 115 0.23 -6.69 -13.24
C TRP A 115 -0.55 -7.75 -14.01
N THR A 116 0.10 -8.60 -14.80
CA THR A 116 -0.57 -9.62 -15.62
C THR A 116 -1.46 -10.54 -14.77
N LEU A 117 -0.93 -11.09 -13.70
CA LEU A 117 -1.72 -11.95 -12.80
C LEU A 117 -2.82 -11.18 -12.05
N ILE A 118 -2.63 -9.88 -11.77
CA ILE A 118 -3.67 -9.02 -11.18
C ILE A 118 -4.84 -8.89 -12.16
N GLY A 119 -4.53 -8.64 -13.44
CA GLY A 119 -5.53 -8.59 -14.51
C GLY A 119 -6.25 -9.93 -14.70
N ASN A 120 -5.53 -11.05 -14.66
CA ASN A 120 -6.13 -12.38 -14.74
C ASN A 120 -7.15 -12.60 -13.63
N ILE A 121 -6.80 -12.26 -12.38
CA ILE A 121 -7.71 -12.35 -11.23
C ILE A 121 -8.95 -11.50 -11.45
N LYS A 122 -8.79 -10.26 -11.90
CA LYS A 122 -9.93 -9.35 -12.14
C LYS A 122 -10.86 -9.86 -13.25
N ASN A 123 -10.30 -10.50 -14.27
CA ASN A 123 -11.06 -11.07 -15.39
C ASN A 123 -11.60 -12.49 -15.11
N ASN A 124 -11.27 -13.08 -13.97
CA ASN A 124 -11.82 -14.36 -13.55
C ASN A 124 -13.28 -14.19 -13.09
N PRO A 125 -14.28 -14.79 -13.76
CA PRO A 125 -15.69 -14.62 -13.42
C PRO A 125 -16.06 -15.14 -12.02
N ARG A 126 -15.23 -16.00 -11.42
CA ARG A 126 -15.40 -16.45 -10.04
C ARG A 126 -15.05 -15.36 -9.01
N VAL A 127 -14.18 -14.41 -9.36
CA VAL A 127 -13.74 -13.37 -8.45
C VAL A 127 -14.65 -12.16 -8.55
N THR A 128 -15.49 -11.97 -7.55
CA THR A 128 -16.51 -10.91 -7.49
C THR A 128 -16.18 -9.76 -6.55
N ILE A 129 -15.21 -9.94 -5.66
CA ILE A 129 -14.77 -8.88 -4.76
C ILE A 129 -13.92 -7.83 -5.49
N PRO A 130 -13.89 -6.57 -4.98
CA PRO A 130 -13.00 -5.54 -5.52
C PRO A 130 -11.53 -5.95 -5.48
N ILE A 131 -10.83 -5.76 -6.62
CA ILE A 131 -9.40 -6.00 -6.79
C ILE A 131 -8.67 -4.68 -6.98
N PHE A 132 -7.71 -4.41 -6.11
CA PHE A 132 -6.86 -3.22 -6.18
C PHE A 132 -5.45 -3.59 -6.65
N GLY A 133 -5.01 -2.99 -7.76
CA GLY A 133 -3.65 -3.16 -8.24
C GLY A 133 -2.67 -2.20 -7.57
N ASN A 134 -1.47 -2.69 -7.25
CA ASN A 134 -0.40 -1.91 -6.64
C ASN A 134 0.95 -2.22 -7.28
N GLY A 135 1.80 -1.22 -7.37
CA GLY A 135 3.18 -1.32 -7.87
C GLY A 135 3.46 -0.37 -9.02
N ASP A 136 4.49 0.45 -8.85
CA ASP A 136 5.09 1.35 -9.84
C ASP A 136 4.15 2.39 -10.48
N ILE A 137 3.05 2.70 -9.84
CA ILE A 137 2.17 3.80 -10.27
C ILE A 137 2.79 5.11 -9.77
N ASP A 138 3.25 5.92 -10.70
CA ASP A 138 4.02 7.14 -10.48
C ASP A 138 3.54 8.35 -11.31
N SER A 139 2.56 8.15 -12.18
CA SER A 139 1.95 9.21 -13.01
C SER A 139 0.47 8.94 -13.28
N PRO A 140 -0.30 10.00 -13.60
CA PRO A 140 -1.70 9.89 -14.01
C PRO A 140 -1.91 9.00 -15.25
N GLU A 141 -1.05 9.13 -16.25
CA GLU A 141 -1.13 8.36 -17.50
C GLU A 141 -0.94 6.86 -17.24
N LYS A 142 0.04 6.53 -16.40
CA LYS A 142 0.30 5.14 -16.04
C LYS A 142 -0.84 4.54 -15.21
N ALA A 143 -1.40 5.32 -14.29
CA ALA A 143 -2.56 4.93 -13.52
C ALA A 143 -3.75 4.61 -14.42
N LYS A 144 -4.11 5.52 -15.34
CA LYS A 144 -5.19 5.31 -16.30
C LYS A 144 -4.94 4.09 -17.18
N ARG A 145 -3.77 4.01 -17.81
CA ARG A 145 -3.39 2.87 -18.66
C ARG A 145 -3.50 1.54 -17.93
N TYR A 146 -2.98 1.45 -16.70
CA TYR A 146 -3.01 0.20 -15.94
C TYR A 146 -4.42 -0.17 -15.49
N LYS A 147 -5.23 0.81 -15.09
CA LYS A 147 -6.64 0.60 -14.76
C LYS A 147 -7.42 0.03 -15.97
N GLU A 148 -7.22 0.62 -17.15
CA GLU A 148 -7.89 0.19 -18.38
C GLU A 148 -7.37 -1.16 -18.90
N THR A 149 -6.04 -1.38 -18.86
CA THR A 149 -5.43 -2.62 -19.37
C THR A 149 -5.80 -3.83 -18.52
N TYR A 150 -5.79 -3.70 -17.19
CA TYR A 150 -5.98 -4.80 -16.25
C TYR A 150 -7.37 -4.85 -15.62
N GLY A 151 -8.23 -3.86 -15.90
CA GLY A 151 -9.63 -3.82 -15.47
C GLY A 151 -9.87 -3.69 -13.96
N VAL A 152 -8.83 -3.40 -13.16
CA VAL A 152 -8.91 -3.34 -11.70
C VAL A 152 -9.92 -2.30 -11.20
N ASP A 153 -10.57 -2.57 -10.08
CA ASP A 153 -11.56 -1.67 -9.47
C ASP A 153 -10.91 -0.41 -8.90
N GLY A 154 -9.69 -0.54 -8.39
CA GLY A 154 -8.94 0.57 -7.86
C GLY A 154 -7.43 0.41 -7.98
N ILE A 155 -6.72 1.51 -7.72
CA ILE A 155 -5.26 1.57 -7.76
C ILE A 155 -4.73 2.01 -6.41
N MET A 156 -3.81 1.23 -5.84
CA MET A 156 -3.11 1.60 -4.62
C MET A 156 -1.75 2.21 -4.98
N ILE A 157 -1.51 3.43 -4.52
CA ILE A 157 -0.29 4.17 -4.79
C ILE A 157 0.58 4.17 -3.53
N GLY A 158 1.86 3.85 -3.68
CA GLY A 158 2.81 3.81 -2.58
C GLY A 158 3.87 4.91 -2.68
N ARG A 159 5.08 4.56 -3.12
CA ARG A 159 6.27 5.44 -3.11
C ARG A 159 6.08 6.80 -3.77
N ALA A 160 5.24 6.88 -4.80
CA ALA A 160 4.99 8.13 -5.51
C ALA A 160 4.23 9.18 -4.69
N THR A 161 3.65 8.80 -3.55
CA THR A 161 2.99 9.75 -2.62
C THR A 161 3.97 10.46 -1.70
N ILE A 162 5.23 9.98 -1.60
CA ILE A 162 6.22 10.53 -0.69
C ILE A 162 6.58 11.96 -1.13
N GLY A 163 6.18 12.96 -0.35
CA GLY A 163 6.34 14.38 -0.68
C GLY A 163 5.57 14.85 -1.92
N ASN A 164 4.59 14.06 -2.35
CA ASN A 164 3.71 14.37 -3.47
C ASN A 164 2.26 13.92 -3.17
N PRO A 165 1.54 14.58 -2.26
CA PRO A 165 0.15 14.22 -1.96
C PRO A 165 -0.82 14.57 -3.09
N TRP A 166 -0.45 15.43 -4.02
CA TRP A 166 -1.27 15.86 -5.16
C TRP A 166 -1.55 14.74 -6.16
N ILE A 167 -0.70 13.71 -6.21
CA ILE A 167 -0.79 12.60 -7.16
C ILE A 167 -2.18 11.95 -7.17
N PHE A 168 -2.89 11.92 -6.04
CA PHE A 168 -4.24 11.35 -5.98
C PHE A 168 -5.25 12.17 -6.78
N ASN A 169 -5.23 13.50 -6.63
CA ASN A 169 -6.11 14.40 -7.37
C ASN A 169 -5.74 14.45 -8.86
N GLU A 170 -4.43 14.45 -9.17
CA GLU A 170 -3.92 14.39 -10.54
C GLU A 170 -4.41 13.13 -11.25
N ILE A 171 -4.31 11.97 -10.61
CA ILE A 171 -4.76 10.69 -11.17
C ILE A 171 -6.28 10.67 -11.31
N LYS A 172 -7.02 11.10 -10.27
CA LYS A 172 -8.49 11.13 -10.30
C LYS A 172 -8.98 11.96 -11.48
N GLN A 173 -8.54 13.21 -11.60
CA GLN A 173 -8.93 14.08 -12.69
C GLN A 173 -8.55 13.52 -14.06
N TYR A 174 -7.32 12.98 -14.18
CA TYR A 174 -6.86 12.43 -15.46
C TYR A 174 -7.67 11.20 -15.90
N ILE A 175 -8.05 10.34 -14.99
CA ILE A 175 -8.91 9.19 -15.28
C ILE A 175 -10.30 9.67 -15.73
N GLU A 176 -10.87 10.68 -15.07
CA GLU A 176 -12.21 11.19 -15.34
C GLU A 176 -12.29 12.02 -16.63
N THR A 177 -11.28 12.87 -16.90
CA THR A 177 -11.35 13.89 -17.97
C THR A 177 -10.32 13.71 -19.08
N GLY A 178 -9.25 12.96 -18.85
CA GLY A 178 -8.07 12.90 -19.74
C GLY A 178 -7.18 14.13 -19.66
N LEU A 179 -7.49 15.12 -18.82
CA LEU A 179 -6.72 16.36 -18.67
C LEU A 179 -5.84 16.33 -17.43
N LYS A 180 -4.61 16.82 -17.56
CA LYS A 180 -3.69 16.99 -16.43
C LYS A 180 -4.09 18.19 -15.59
N LEU A 181 -3.90 18.06 -14.27
CA LEU A 181 -3.90 19.23 -13.39
C LEU A 181 -2.63 20.04 -13.60
N GLU A 182 -2.74 21.35 -13.43
CA GLU A 182 -1.57 22.21 -13.31
C GLU A 182 -0.75 21.81 -12.07
N PRO A 183 0.58 21.74 -12.20
CA PRO A 183 1.43 21.42 -11.07
C PRO A 183 1.28 22.46 -9.95
N PRO A 184 1.39 22.04 -8.67
CA PRO A 184 1.33 22.98 -7.56
C PRO A 184 2.50 23.98 -7.65
N THR A 185 2.21 25.23 -7.35
CA THR A 185 3.20 26.30 -7.23
C THR A 185 4.19 26.02 -6.10
N ILE A 186 5.33 26.70 -6.10
CA ILE A 186 6.32 26.56 -5.00
C ILE A 186 5.70 26.97 -3.66
N SER A 187 4.87 28.01 -3.63
CA SER A 187 4.18 28.46 -2.40
C SER A 187 3.28 27.36 -1.85
N GLU A 188 2.43 26.76 -2.68
CA GLU A 188 1.55 25.66 -2.28
C GLU A 188 2.32 24.45 -1.76
N ARG A 189 3.47 24.11 -2.41
CA ARG A 189 4.34 23.00 -1.94
C ARG A 189 4.92 23.32 -0.56
N VAL A 190 5.34 24.56 -0.30
CA VAL A 190 5.85 24.98 1.01
C VAL A 190 4.75 24.89 2.06
N ASP A 191 3.54 25.38 1.78
CA ASP A 191 2.44 25.39 2.73
C ASP A 191 1.97 23.97 3.10
N VAL A 192 1.88 23.07 2.11
CA VAL A 192 1.55 21.66 2.38
C VAL A 192 2.68 20.95 3.12
N CYS A 193 3.95 21.25 2.79
CA CYS A 193 5.10 20.69 3.47
C CYS A 193 5.15 21.11 4.96
N LYS A 194 4.86 22.39 5.26
CA LYS A 194 4.77 22.91 6.64
C LYS A 194 3.66 22.21 7.42
N ARG A 195 2.46 22.13 6.87
CA ARG A 195 1.34 21.42 7.51
C ARG A 195 1.67 19.94 7.78
N HIS A 196 2.30 19.26 6.82
CA HIS A 196 2.73 17.87 7.00
C HIS A 196 3.75 17.76 8.15
N PHE A 197 4.71 18.67 8.22
CA PHE A 197 5.68 18.74 9.28
C PHE A 197 5.03 18.96 10.66
N GLU A 198 4.14 19.95 10.79
CA GLU A 198 3.40 20.27 12.02
C GLU A 198 2.56 19.07 12.50
N PHE A 199 1.85 18.40 11.60
CA PHE A 199 1.12 17.17 11.92
C PHE A 199 2.06 16.04 12.35
N GLY A 200 3.22 15.91 11.70
CA GLY A 200 4.24 14.93 12.07
C GLY A 200 4.74 15.13 13.50
N ILE A 201 5.06 16.35 13.88
CA ILE A 201 5.48 16.72 15.23
C ILE A 201 4.35 16.47 16.24
N LYS A 202 3.16 16.98 15.96
CA LYS A 202 1.99 16.80 16.84
C LYS A 202 1.68 15.33 17.12
N TRP A 203 1.88 14.46 16.13
CA TRP A 203 1.57 13.02 16.23
C TRP A 203 2.69 12.22 16.88
N LYS A 204 3.96 12.51 16.56
CA LYS A 204 5.12 11.66 16.87
C LYS A 204 6.12 12.29 17.81
N GLY A 205 5.91 13.55 18.17
CA GLY A 205 6.88 14.37 18.91
C GLY A 205 8.00 14.90 18.01
N ASP A 206 8.78 15.82 18.56
CA ASP A 206 9.75 16.63 17.81
C ASP A 206 10.79 15.75 17.09
N VAL A 207 11.44 14.84 17.80
CA VAL A 207 12.54 14.05 17.24
C VAL A 207 12.08 13.18 16.06
N LEU A 208 11.03 12.37 16.25
CA LEU A 208 10.56 11.46 15.22
C LEU A 208 9.88 12.21 14.07
N GLY A 209 9.10 13.24 14.38
CA GLY A 209 8.45 14.08 13.38
C GLY A 209 9.46 14.71 12.41
N ILE A 210 10.55 15.30 12.96
CA ILE A 210 11.63 15.90 12.17
C ILE A 210 12.34 14.83 11.32
N VAL A 211 12.77 13.74 11.93
CA VAL A 211 13.56 12.70 11.24
C VAL A 211 12.77 12.05 10.11
N GLU A 212 11.49 11.75 10.35
CA GLU A 212 10.65 11.12 9.32
C GLU A 212 10.33 12.07 8.16
N MET A 213 10.22 13.37 8.44
CA MET A 213 9.96 14.36 7.40
C MET A 213 11.09 14.49 6.38
N ARG A 214 12.34 14.18 6.76
CA ARG A 214 13.53 14.28 5.90
C ARG A 214 13.37 13.53 4.58
N ARG A 215 12.71 12.36 4.55
CA ARG A 215 12.47 11.58 3.33
C ARG A 215 11.51 12.28 2.36
N HIS A 216 10.68 13.21 2.84
CA HIS A 216 9.68 13.90 2.04
C HIS A 216 10.22 15.16 1.37
N TYR A 217 11.17 15.88 1.98
CA TYR A 217 11.67 17.17 1.49
C TYR A 217 12.18 17.10 0.05
N SER A 218 12.94 16.05 -0.31
CA SER A 218 13.49 15.92 -1.66
C SER A 218 12.44 15.86 -2.75
N ASN A 219 11.26 15.31 -2.44
CA ASN A 219 10.18 15.22 -3.41
C ASN A 219 9.29 16.45 -3.41
N TYR A 220 8.98 17.04 -2.23
CA TYR A 220 8.25 18.31 -2.16
C TYR A 220 8.90 19.40 -3.01
N PHE A 221 10.24 19.44 -3.02
CA PHE A 221 11.02 20.49 -3.67
C PHE A 221 11.78 19.99 -4.91
N LYS A 222 11.36 18.86 -5.47
CA LYS A 222 11.94 18.34 -6.71
C LYS A 222 11.76 19.33 -7.87
N GLY A 223 12.84 19.57 -8.62
CA GLY A 223 12.84 20.44 -9.79
C GLY A 223 13.01 21.93 -9.49
N ILE A 224 13.20 22.33 -8.23
CA ILE A 224 13.53 23.73 -7.89
C ILE A 224 15.01 23.97 -8.09
N SER A 225 15.34 24.99 -8.91
CA SER A 225 16.73 25.40 -9.13
C SER A 225 17.38 25.90 -7.83
N HIS A 226 18.67 25.65 -7.66
CA HIS A 226 19.47 26.07 -6.51
C HIS A 226 18.96 25.59 -5.13
N PHE A 227 18.17 24.53 -5.09
CA PHE A 227 17.61 24.01 -3.83
C PHE A 227 18.62 23.21 -2.98
N LYS A 228 19.83 22.93 -3.49
CA LYS A 228 20.82 22.05 -2.83
C LYS A 228 21.15 22.48 -1.40
N ASP A 229 21.42 23.77 -1.18
CA ASP A 229 21.84 24.28 0.12
C ASP A 229 20.69 24.25 1.13
N TYR A 230 19.48 24.65 0.70
CA TYR A 230 18.25 24.51 1.50
C TYR A 230 17.99 23.04 1.88
N ARG A 231 18.16 22.11 0.93
CA ARG A 231 18.00 20.69 1.20
C ARG A 231 18.98 20.20 2.27
N THR A 232 20.25 20.60 2.19
CA THR A 232 21.26 20.23 3.18
C THR A 232 20.87 20.70 4.57
N ARG A 233 20.43 21.96 4.70
CA ARG A 233 19.93 22.52 5.96
C ARG A 233 18.72 21.75 6.49
N LEU A 234 17.70 21.52 5.68
CA LEU A 234 16.49 20.75 6.07
C LEU A 234 16.79 19.32 6.51
N LEU A 235 17.85 18.70 5.98
CA LEU A 235 18.23 17.34 6.36
C LEU A 235 19.10 17.28 7.63
N SER A 236 19.77 18.36 8.02
CA SER A 236 20.68 18.41 9.16
C SER A 236 20.07 19.07 10.40
N THR A 237 19.13 19.99 10.23
CA THR A 237 18.49 20.73 11.34
C THR A 237 17.57 19.81 12.16
N MET A 238 17.56 20.04 13.47
CA MET A 238 16.68 19.36 14.43
C MET A 238 15.69 20.33 15.10
N ASP A 239 15.65 21.58 14.59
CA ASP A 239 14.75 22.65 15.05
C ASP A 239 13.58 22.83 14.06
#